data_37cccf771bf5822ccade59c3e0638e4a
#
_entry.id   37cccf771bf5822ccade59c3e0638e4a
#
_cell.length_a   1.000
_cell.length_b   1.000
_cell.length_c   1.000
_cell.angle_alpha   90.00
_cell.angle_beta   90.00
_cell.angle_gamma   90.00
#
_symmetry.space_group_name_H-M   'P 1'
#
loop_
_entity.id
_entity.type
_entity.pdbx_description
1 polymer ?
#
loop_
_entity_poly.entity_id
_entity_poly.type
_entity_poly.pdbx_seq_one_letter_code
_entity_poly.pdbx_strand_id
1 'polypeptide(L)'
;MSKILILGAHVATAQIVIDRLLAETQADLALYLRHAARLNRYQPNPRVTLIEGDAQDVAALTAAMADVDVVYSNLGGVQLATFTQAIITAMRATGRTRLIFYSALGALHEVPGKFGQWNEQAIKAYLPGFRESAKLLAAQPEINATQLRPAWLTDKDEVDYELTGSKEPFKGTEVSRQSVADFIVKLIKNPSLYPHDSLGLNKPHTDGNQPAWL
;
A
#
# COMPACT_ATOMS: atom_id res chain seq x y z
N MET A 1 -22.80 -0.12 4.06
CA MET A 1 -21.66 0.80 3.94
C MET A 1 -20.43 -0.07 3.89
N SER A 2 -19.42 0.29 3.11
CA SER A 2 -18.18 -0.50 3.08
C SER A 2 -17.33 -0.19 4.31
N LYS A 3 -16.66 -1.22 4.85
CA LYS A 3 -15.71 -1.09 5.96
C LYS A 3 -14.30 -1.43 5.48
N ILE A 4 -13.35 -0.54 5.76
CA ILE A 4 -11.99 -0.63 5.25
C ILE A 4 -11.03 -0.75 6.42
N LEU A 5 -10.21 -1.80 6.41
CA LEU A 5 -9.10 -1.94 7.35
C LEU A 5 -7.84 -1.33 6.74
N ILE A 6 -7.21 -0.41 7.46
CA ILE A 6 -5.96 0.25 7.04
C ILE A 6 -4.85 -0.17 8.00
N LEU A 7 -3.95 -1.01 7.52
CA LEU A 7 -2.76 -1.47 8.24
C LEU A 7 -1.60 -0.49 8.04
N GLY A 8 -0.93 -0.08 9.12
CA GLY A 8 0.11 0.94 9.05
C GLY A 8 -0.47 2.35 8.88
N ALA A 9 -1.62 2.62 9.45
CA ALA A 9 -2.42 3.83 9.25
C ALA A 9 -1.71 5.16 9.60
N HIS A 10 -0.60 5.14 10.34
CA HIS A 10 0.15 6.35 10.72
C HIS A 10 1.14 6.86 9.66
N VAL A 11 1.39 6.11 8.61
CA VAL A 11 2.30 6.52 7.53
C VAL A 11 1.68 7.67 6.73
N ALA A 12 2.50 8.62 6.27
CA ALA A 12 2.02 9.84 5.63
C ALA A 12 1.02 9.59 4.48
N THR A 13 1.34 8.69 3.56
CA THR A 13 0.41 8.33 2.46
C THR A 13 -0.91 7.76 2.98
N ALA A 14 -0.87 6.90 4.02
CA ALA A 14 -2.10 6.34 4.60
C ALA A 14 -2.96 7.43 5.24
N GLN A 15 -2.37 8.44 5.87
CA GLN A 15 -3.14 9.56 6.44
C GLN A 15 -3.83 10.39 5.36
N ILE A 16 -3.18 10.63 4.21
CA ILE A 16 -3.84 11.28 3.06
C ILE A 16 -5.03 10.44 2.57
N VAL A 17 -4.84 9.11 2.46
CA VAL A 17 -5.93 8.19 2.07
C VAL A 17 -7.09 8.25 3.07
N ILE A 18 -6.80 8.24 4.38
CA ILE A 18 -7.81 8.34 5.44
C ILE A 18 -8.61 9.65 5.31
N ASP A 19 -7.92 10.78 5.22
CA ASP A 19 -8.55 12.09 5.11
C ASP A 19 -9.46 12.17 3.87
N ARG A 20 -9.00 11.65 2.73
CA ARG A 20 -9.79 11.60 1.49
C ARG A 20 -10.98 10.64 1.59
N LEU A 21 -10.81 9.45 2.16
CA LEU A 21 -11.92 8.51 2.33
C LEU A 21 -13.02 9.08 3.22
N LEU A 22 -12.65 9.79 4.29
CA LEU A 22 -13.61 10.47 5.16
C LEU A 22 -14.34 11.61 4.46
N ALA A 23 -13.69 12.31 3.55
CA ALA A 23 -14.27 13.40 2.79
C ALA A 23 -15.12 12.93 1.59
N GLU A 24 -14.67 11.91 0.87
CA GLU A 24 -15.19 11.50 -0.43
C GLU A 24 -16.17 10.31 -0.37
N THR A 25 -16.26 9.61 0.78
CA THR A 25 -17.07 8.39 0.92
C THR A 25 -17.85 8.36 2.22
N GLN A 26 -18.74 7.37 2.36
CA GLN A 26 -19.42 7.07 3.63
C GLN A 26 -18.85 5.79 4.30
N ALA A 27 -17.67 5.35 3.91
CA ALA A 27 -17.06 4.14 4.44
C ALA A 27 -16.67 4.28 5.92
N ASP A 28 -16.79 3.17 6.66
CA ASP A 28 -16.22 3.04 8.00
C ASP A 28 -14.75 2.64 7.89
N LEU A 29 -13.90 3.23 8.72
CA LEU A 29 -12.46 3.00 8.71
C LEU A 29 -11.98 2.37 10.01
N ALA A 30 -11.33 1.21 9.92
CA ALA A 30 -10.60 0.58 11.00
C ALA A 30 -9.10 0.87 10.83
N LEU A 31 -8.53 1.68 11.70
CA LEU A 31 -7.13 2.12 11.61
C LEU A 31 -6.27 1.26 12.55
N TYR A 32 -5.51 0.32 11.96
CA TYR A 32 -4.69 -0.64 12.70
C TYR A 32 -3.23 -0.22 12.73
N LEU A 33 -2.69 -0.02 13.92
CA LEU A 33 -1.30 0.38 14.11
C LEU A 33 -0.82 0.13 15.54
N ARG A 34 0.49 0.08 15.72
CA ARG A 34 1.12 0.17 17.05
C ARG A 34 1.07 1.62 17.54
N HIS A 35 0.79 1.85 18.84
CA HIS A 35 0.63 3.17 19.43
C HIS A 35 -0.49 3.98 18.75
N ALA A 36 -1.70 3.42 18.77
CA ALA A 36 -2.88 3.96 18.09
C ALA A 36 -3.22 5.39 18.53
N ALA A 37 -2.84 5.79 19.74
CA ALA A 37 -2.98 7.16 20.23
C ALA A 37 -2.36 8.24 19.33
N ARG A 38 -1.41 7.88 18.47
CA ARG A 38 -0.86 8.81 17.45
C ARG A 38 -1.92 9.32 16.46
N LEU A 39 -3.03 8.62 16.32
CA LEU A 39 -4.13 8.97 15.42
C LEU A 39 -5.40 9.41 16.16
N ASN A 40 -5.28 9.82 17.43
CA ASN A 40 -6.42 10.30 18.25
C ASN A 40 -7.17 11.46 17.58
N ARG A 41 -6.56 12.20 16.67
CA ARG A 41 -7.24 13.25 15.86
C ARG A 41 -8.47 12.71 15.08
N TYR A 42 -8.47 11.43 14.75
CA TYR A 42 -9.57 10.78 14.03
C TYR A 42 -10.66 10.20 14.96
N GLN A 43 -10.35 10.00 16.25
CA GLN A 43 -11.25 9.36 17.23
C GLN A 43 -12.63 10.04 17.37
N PRO A 44 -12.74 11.39 17.23
CA PRO A 44 -14.07 12.04 17.29
C PRO A 44 -14.98 11.70 16.11
N ASN A 45 -14.46 11.14 15.01
CA ASN A 45 -15.28 10.77 13.86
C ASN A 45 -15.96 9.40 14.12
N PRO A 46 -17.32 9.31 14.13
CA PRO A 46 -18.05 8.08 14.44
C PRO A 46 -17.79 6.94 13.45
N ARG A 47 -17.26 7.23 12.27
CA ARG A 47 -16.89 6.26 11.24
C ARG A 47 -15.46 5.70 11.42
N VAL A 48 -14.72 6.13 12.43
CA VAL A 48 -13.34 5.70 12.64
C VAL A 48 -13.21 4.87 13.91
N THR A 49 -12.61 3.70 13.78
CA THR A 49 -12.21 2.86 14.90
C THR A 49 -10.69 2.75 14.93
N LEU A 50 -10.05 3.15 16.03
CA LEU A 50 -8.63 2.93 16.25
C LEU A 50 -8.41 1.55 16.85
N ILE A 51 -7.50 0.77 16.26
CA ILE A 51 -7.15 -0.59 16.71
C ILE A 51 -5.65 -0.62 17.02
N GLU A 52 -5.33 -0.82 18.30
CA GLU A 52 -3.96 -1.08 18.74
C GLU A 52 -3.58 -2.52 18.38
N GLY A 53 -2.45 -2.71 17.65
CA GLY A 53 -2.01 -4.05 17.32
C GLY A 53 -0.69 -4.11 16.56
N ASP A 54 -0.05 -5.26 16.61
CA ASP A 54 1.16 -5.57 15.82
C ASP A 54 0.77 -6.36 14.57
N ALA A 55 1.32 -5.98 13.42
CA ALA A 55 1.05 -6.63 12.14
C ALA A 55 1.64 -8.06 12.03
N GLN A 56 2.36 -8.53 13.03
CA GLN A 56 2.80 -9.92 13.16
C GLN A 56 1.80 -10.79 13.96
N ASP A 57 0.89 -10.16 14.70
CA ASP A 57 -0.12 -10.87 15.49
C ASP A 57 -1.29 -11.30 14.60
N VAL A 58 -1.24 -12.55 14.15
CA VAL A 58 -2.26 -13.15 13.28
C VAL A 58 -3.65 -13.15 13.96
N ALA A 59 -3.72 -13.37 15.26
CA ALA A 59 -5.00 -13.41 15.98
C ALA A 59 -5.63 -12.01 16.02
N ALA A 60 -4.83 -10.98 16.32
CA ALA A 60 -5.28 -9.59 16.31
C ALA A 60 -5.69 -9.14 14.90
N LEU A 61 -4.92 -9.51 13.86
CA LEU A 61 -5.28 -9.24 12.46
C LEU A 61 -6.58 -9.94 12.05
N THR A 62 -6.76 -11.21 12.45
CA THR A 62 -7.98 -11.97 12.16
C THR A 62 -9.19 -11.31 12.80
N ALA A 63 -9.09 -10.89 14.05
CA ALA A 63 -10.15 -10.15 14.73
C ALA A 63 -10.46 -8.81 14.01
N ALA A 64 -9.43 -8.06 13.61
CA ALA A 64 -9.60 -6.80 12.89
C ALA A 64 -10.20 -6.97 11.48
N MET A 65 -10.03 -8.15 10.85
CA MET A 65 -10.53 -8.46 9.50
C MET A 65 -11.93 -9.10 9.49
N ALA A 66 -12.52 -9.39 10.64
CA ALA A 66 -13.75 -10.20 10.73
C ALA A 66 -14.92 -9.66 9.88
N ASP A 67 -15.06 -8.34 9.77
CA ASP A 67 -16.21 -7.67 9.14
C ASP A 67 -15.82 -6.57 8.13
N VAL A 68 -14.63 -6.65 7.53
CA VAL A 68 -14.17 -5.64 6.56
C VAL A 68 -14.36 -6.10 5.11
N ASP A 69 -14.57 -5.17 4.20
CA ASP A 69 -14.72 -5.44 2.78
C ASP A 69 -13.39 -5.33 2.04
N VAL A 70 -12.53 -4.41 2.47
CA VAL A 70 -11.23 -4.12 1.83
C VAL A 70 -10.16 -4.03 2.91
N VAL A 71 -9.03 -4.67 2.66
CA VAL A 71 -7.79 -4.49 3.44
C VAL A 71 -6.84 -3.62 2.62
N TYR A 72 -6.42 -2.49 3.18
CA TYR A 72 -5.34 -1.67 2.64
C TYR A 72 -4.11 -1.80 3.55
N SER A 73 -3.02 -2.36 3.04
CA SER A 73 -1.75 -2.47 3.75
C SER A 73 -0.77 -1.40 3.26
N ASN A 74 -0.42 -0.47 4.15
CA ASN A 74 0.65 0.51 3.97
C ASN A 74 1.83 0.21 4.91
N LEU A 75 2.07 -1.07 5.16
CA LEU A 75 3.20 -1.54 5.94
C LEU A 75 4.48 -1.52 5.10
N GLY A 76 5.61 -1.38 5.77
CA GLY A 76 6.92 -1.37 5.14
C GLY A 76 7.99 -1.86 6.12
N GLY A 77 9.26 -1.74 5.70
CA GLY A 77 10.40 -2.13 6.50
C GLY A 77 10.95 -3.51 6.14
N VAL A 78 12.03 -3.89 6.82
CA VAL A 78 12.75 -5.15 6.55
C VAL A 78 11.94 -6.42 6.87
N GLN A 79 10.90 -6.29 7.71
CA GLN A 79 10.02 -7.39 8.11
C GLN A 79 8.77 -7.51 7.23
N LEU A 80 8.70 -6.83 6.10
CA LEU A 80 7.48 -6.77 5.28
C LEU A 80 6.98 -8.16 4.87
N ALA A 81 7.87 -9.08 4.53
CA ALA A 81 7.48 -10.45 4.17
C ALA A 81 6.77 -11.17 5.34
N THR A 82 7.23 -10.99 6.58
CA THR A 82 6.57 -11.53 7.78
C THR A 82 5.17 -10.94 7.96
N PHE A 83 5.02 -9.63 7.81
CA PHE A 83 3.71 -8.97 7.85
C PHE A 83 2.78 -9.47 6.73
N THR A 84 3.32 -9.65 5.53
CA THR A 84 2.54 -10.16 4.39
C THR A 84 2.03 -11.57 4.66
N GLN A 85 2.85 -12.46 5.22
CA GLN A 85 2.43 -13.80 5.59
C GLN A 85 1.32 -13.79 6.66
N ALA A 86 1.42 -12.90 7.67
CA ALA A 86 0.40 -12.75 8.69
C ALA A 86 -0.92 -12.22 8.11
N ILE A 87 -0.86 -11.23 7.19
CA ILE A 87 -2.03 -10.70 6.47
C ILE A 87 -2.71 -11.81 5.67
N ILE A 88 -1.96 -12.58 4.88
CA ILE A 88 -2.48 -13.70 4.08
C ILE A 88 -3.21 -14.70 5.00
N THR A 89 -2.57 -15.08 6.11
CA THR A 89 -3.16 -16.03 7.07
C THR A 89 -4.48 -15.53 7.65
N ALA A 90 -4.52 -14.25 8.08
CA ALA A 90 -5.72 -13.63 8.64
C ALA A 90 -6.83 -13.46 7.58
N MET A 91 -6.49 -13.08 6.35
CA MET A 91 -7.46 -12.97 5.24
C MET A 91 -8.09 -14.32 4.92
N ARG A 92 -7.30 -15.40 4.87
CA ARG A 92 -7.79 -16.76 4.68
C ARG A 92 -8.73 -17.20 5.80
N ALA A 93 -8.34 -16.96 7.05
CA ALA A 93 -9.15 -17.32 8.21
C ALA A 93 -10.51 -16.61 8.25
N THR A 94 -10.60 -15.41 7.69
CA THR A 94 -11.82 -14.58 7.67
C THR A 94 -12.58 -14.62 6.36
N GLY A 95 -12.03 -15.28 5.32
CA GLY A 95 -12.61 -15.29 3.97
C GLY A 95 -12.56 -13.92 3.28
N ARG A 96 -11.69 -13.01 3.73
CA ARG A 96 -11.50 -11.71 3.06
C ARG A 96 -10.62 -11.89 1.85
N THR A 97 -10.99 -11.27 0.73
CA THR A 97 -10.31 -11.49 -0.55
C THR A 97 -9.69 -10.23 -1.12
N ARG A 98 -10.22 -9.04 -0.84
CA ARG A 98 -9.73 -7.79 -1.45
C ARG A 98 -8.58 -7.18 -0.65
N LEU A 99 -7.39 -7.11 -1.26
CA LEU A 99 -6.18 -6.51 -0.70
C LEU A 99 -5.63 -5.42 -1.63
N ILE A 100 -5.42 -4.23 -1.12
CA ILE A 100 -4.59 -3.20 -1.74
C ILE A 100 -3.27 -3.19 -0.97
N PHE A 101 -2.18 -3.50 -1.65
CA PHE A 101 -0.88 -3.73 -1.02
C PHE A 101 0.14 -2.68 -1.49
N TYR A 102 0.63 -1.88 -0.56
CA TYR A 102 1.67 -0.89 -0.83
C TYR A 102 3.03 -1.58 -0.89
N SER A 103 3.63 -1.60 -2.06
CA SER A 103 4.93 -2.16 -2.35
C SER A 103 5.93 -1.04 -2.68
N ALA A 104 6.96 -1.34 -3.45
CA ALA A 104 7.95 -0.37 -3.93
C ALA A 104 8.42 -0.74 -5.34
N LEU A 105 8.89 0.27 -6.09
CA LEU A 105 9.62 0.01 -7.33
C LEU A 105 10.83 -0.90 -7.07
N GLY A 106 11.16 -1.75 -8.03
CA GLY A 106 12.22 -2.77 -7.90
C GLY A 106 11.78 -4.07 -7.24
N ALA A 107 10.53 -4.16 -6.76
CA ALA A 107 9.99 -5.39 -6.19
C ALA A 107 9.90 -6.54 -7.21
N LEU A 108 9.80 -6.25 -8.50
CA LEU A 108 9.75 -7.21 -9.59
C LEU A 108 11.00 -7.18 -10.48
N HIS A 109 12.08 -6.50 -10.06
CA HIS A 109 13.29 -6.26 -10.87
C HIS A 109 13.01 -5.47 -12.16
N GLU A 110 11.97 -4.65 -12.19
CA GLU A 110 11.41 -3.99 -13.35
C GLU A 110 12.03 -2.60 -13.65
N VAL A 111 12.92 -2.10 -12.79
CA VAL A 111 13.53 -0.77 -12.95
C VAL A 111 14.79 -0.87 -13.81
N PRO A 112 14.79 -0.30 -15.04
CA PRO A 112 15.92 -0.45 -15.95
C PRO A 112 17.05 0.55 -15.70
N GLY A 113 18.20 0.29 -16.33
CA GLY A 113 19.29 1.23 -16.51
C GLY A 113 19.97 1.71 -15.23
N LYS A 114 20.50 2.93 -15.26
CA LYS A 114 21.23 3.53 -14.13
C LYS A 114 20.32 3.80 -12.95
N PHE A 115 19.07 4.17 -13.18
CA PHE A 115 18.10 4.35 -12.11
C PHE A 115 17.85 3.04 -11.36
N GLY A 116 17.71 1.92 -12.07
CA GLY A 116 17.57 0.61 -11.45
C GLY A 116 18.76 0.25 -10.57
N GLN A 117 19.99 0.45 -11.07
CA GLN A 117 21.22 0.21 -10.32
C GLN A 117 21.29 1.07 -9.05
N TRP A 118 20.96 2.36 -9.18
CA TRP A 118 20.93 3.29 -8.07
C TRP A 118 19.87 2.88 -7.03
N ASN A 119 18.65 2.57 -7.47
CA ASN A 119 17.56 2.13 -6.60
C ASN A 119 17.90 0.85 -5.83
N GLU A 120 18.51 -0.15 -6.50
CA GLU A 120 18.98 -1.39 -5.86
C GLU A 120 19.93 -1.10 -4.67
N GLN A 121 20.79 -0.11 -4.80
CA GLN A 121 21.69 0.27 -3.72
C GLN A 121 20.99 1.09 -2.63
N ALA A 122 20.15 2.04 -3.03
CA ALA A 122 19.50 2.97 -2.13
C ALA A 122 18.55 2.27 -1.14
N ILE A 123 17.80 1.26 -1.62
CA ILE A 123 16.84 0.51 -0.79
C ILE A 123 17.17 -0.97 -0.63
N LYS A 124 18.45 -1.36 -0.80
CA LYS A 124 18.90 -2.77 -0.75
C LYS A 124 18.44 -3.54 0.49
N ALA A 125 18.32 -2.86 1.63
CA ALA A 125 17.89 -3.49 2.88
C ALA A 125 16.40 -3.87 2.88
N TYR A 126 15.58 -3.18 2.08
CA TYR A 126 14.12 -3.35 2.03
C TYR A 126 13.65 -4.24 0.88
N LEU A 127 14.37 -4.23 -0.26
CA LEU A 127 14.00 -4.96 -1.47
C LEU A 127 13.73 -6.46 -1.24
N PRO A 128 14.52 -7.21 -0.43
CA PRO A 128 14.21 -8.61 -0.16
C PRO A 128 12.80 -8.81 0.41
N GLY A 129 12.38 -7.94 1.34
CA GLY A 129 11.03 -7.98 1.92
C GLY A 129 9.93 -7.70 0.90
N PHE A 130 10.11 -6.72 0.02
CA PHE A 130 9.16 -6.40 -1.06
C PHE A 130 9.07 -7.52 -2.09
N ARG A 131 10.19 -8.09 -2.52
CA ARG A 131 10.27 -9.19 -3.48
C ARG A 131 9.61 -10.47 -2.96
N GLU A 132 9.88 -10.80 -1.71
CA GLU A 132 9.26 -11.96 -1.09
C GLU A 132 7.76 -11.76 -0.90
N SER A 133 7.33 -10.57 -0.50
CA SER A 133 5.90 -10.22 -0.42
C SER A 133 5.19 -10.35 -1.77
N ALA A 134 5.84 -9.92 -2.85
CA ALA A 134 5.28 -10.07 -4.20
C ALA A 134 5.08 -11.54 -4.58
N LYS A 135 6.05 -12.41 -4.26
CA LYS A 135 5.94 -13.87 -4.49
C LYS A 135 4.85 -14.49 -3.64
N LEU A 136 4.82 -14.17 -2.34
CA LEU A 136 3.80 -14.67 -1.42
C LEU A 136 2.39 -14.33 -1.91
N LEU A 137 2.14 -13.09 -2.35
CA LEU A 137 0.83 -12.67 -2.86
C LEU A 137 0.50 -13.32 -4.21
N ALA A 138 1.47 -13.47 -5.10
CA ALA A 138 1.27 -14.14 -6.39
C ALA A 138 0.88 -15.62 -6.23
N ALA A 139 1.27 -16.25 -5.13
CA ALA A 139 0.92 -17.64 -4.81
C ALA A 139 -0.50 -17.80 -4.20
N GLN A 140 -1.28 -16.71 -4.07
CA GLN A 140 -2.61 -16.70 -3.43
C GLN A 140 -3.70 -16.33 -4.44
N PRO A 141 -4.17 -17.26 -5.29
CA PRO A 141 -5.20 -16.95 -6.29
C PRO A 141 -6.54 -16.56 -5.68
N GLU A 142 -6.79 -16.92 -4.42
CA GLU A 142 -8.00 -16.54 -3.69
C GLU A 142 -7.98 -15.10 -3.15
N ILE A 143 -6.79 -14.48 -3.05
CA ILE A 143 -6.64 -13.10 -2.60
C ILE A 143 -6.53 -12.18 -3.81
N ASN A 144 -7.57 -11.40 -4.05
CA ASN A 144 -7.58 -10.36 -5.07
C ASN A 144 -6.70 -9.19 -4.65
N ALA A 145 -5.39 -9.36 -4.80
CA ALA A 145 -4.40 -8.34 -4.45
C ALA A 145 -4.11 -7.41 -5.62
N THR A 146 -4.17 -6.09 -5.38
CA THR A 146 -3.53 -5.09 -6.24
C THR A 146 -2.30 -4.56 -5.52
N GLN A 147 -1.12 -4.81 -6.07
CA GLN A 147 0.14 -4.34 -5.53
C GLN A 147 0.53 -3.02 -6.19
N LEU A 148 0.86 -2.00 -5.39
CA LEU A 148 1.28 -0.69 -5.86
C LEU A 148 2.77 -0.53 -5.67
N ARG A 149 3.50 -0.26 -6.75
CA ARG A 149 4.95 -0.03 -6.75
C ARG A 149 5.24 1.43 -7.09
N PRO A 150 5.05 2.36 -6.13
CA PRO A 150 5.32 3.77 -6.39
C PRO A 150 6.80 4.02 -6.61
N ALA A 151 7.11 5.03 -7.43
CA ALA A 151 8.42 5.65 -7.53
C ALA A 151 8.78 6.37 -6.22
N TRP A 152 9.91 7.07 -6.18
CA TRP A 152 10.34 7.81 -5.01
C TRP A 152 9.35 8.94 -4.69
N LEU A 153 8.96 8.99 -3.41
CA LEU A 153 7.85 9.83 -2.99
C LEU A 153 8.24 11.27 -2.78
N THR A 154 7.41 12.19 -3.27
CA THR A 154 7.50 13.64 -2.97
C THR A 154 6.31 14.09 -2.13
N ASP A 155 6.45 15.25 -1.47
CA ASP A 155 5.38 15.91 -0.73
C ASP A 155 4.73 17.06 -1.54
N LYS A 156 4.92 17.05 -2.88
CA LYS A 156 4.27 18.02 -3.78
C LYS A 156 2.74 17.86 -3.70
N ASP A 157 2.05 18.99 -3.67
CA ASP A 157 0.58 19.02 -3.69
C ASP A 157 0.08 18.93 -5.14
N GLU A 158 0.17 17.74 -5.70
CA GLU A 158 -0.23 17.45 -7.08
C GLU A 158 -0.77 16.03 -7.22
N VAL A 159 -1.72 15.85 -8.14
CA VAL A 159 -2.20 14.54 -8.59
C VAL A 159 -1.86 14.43 -10.07
N ASP A 160 -0.72 13.83 -10.35
CA ASP A 160 -0.19 13.63 -11.70
C ASP A 160 0.63 12.33 -11.72
N TYR A 161 0.10 11.30 -12.40
CA TYR A 161 0.75 9.99 -12.45
C TYR A 161 0.34 9.18 -13.67
N GLU A 162 1.23 8.33 -14.11
CA GLU A 162 0.97 7.24 -15.05
C GLU A 162 1.18 5.88 -14.38
N LEU A 163 0.58 4.87 -14.98
CA LEU A 163 0.69 3.49 -14.52
C LEU A 163 1.57 2.68 -15.45
N THR A 164 2.32 1.75 -14.86
CA THR A 164 3.16 0.79 -15.58
C THR A 164 2.79 -0.62 -15.13
N GLY A 165 2.52 -1.50 -16.06
CA GLY A 165 2.17 -2.89 -15.77
C GLY A 165 3.34 -3.70 -15.18
N SER A 166 3.03 -4.88 -14.66
CA SER A 166 4.01 -5.75 -14.01
C SER A 166 5.09 -6.30 -14.96
N LYS A 167 4.81 -6.35 -16.26
CA LYS A 167 5.71 -6.85 -17.32
C LYS A 167 6.38 -5.74 -18.13
N GLU A 168 6.08 -4.50 -17.80
CA GLU A 168 6.64 -3.33 -18.49
C GLU A 168 7.84 -2.76 -17.72
N PRO A 169 8.85 -2.22 -18.42
CA PRO A 169 9.90 -1.46 -17.76
C PRO A 169 9.31 -0.29 -16.97
N PHE A 170 9.76 -0.12 -15.73
CA PHE A 170 9.33 0.99 -14.90
C PHE A 170 9.81 2.31 -15.50
N LYS A 171 8.95 3.34 -15.45
CA LYS A 171 9.23 4.68 -15.95
C LYS A 171 9.38 5.66 -14.78
N GLY A 172 9.96 6.83 -15.08
CA GLY A 172 10.06 7.95 -14.15
C GLY A 172 10.74 7.62 -12.82
N THR A 173 11.12 8.63 -12.07
CA THR A 173 11.89 8.47 -10.83
C THR A 173 11.13 8.87 -9.58
N GLU A 174 10.06 9.65 -9.72
CA GLU A 174 9.32 10.22 -8.59
C GLU A 174 7.81 10.21 -8.78
N VAL A 175 7.07 10.31 -7.67
CA VAL A 175 5.62 10.49 -7.65
C VAL A 175 5.21 11.16 -6.33
N SER A 176 4.19 12.02 -6.35
CA SER A 176 3.69 12.63 -5.13
C SER A 176 2.90 11.64 -4.28
N ARG A 177 2.92 11.80 -2.94
CA ARG A 177 2.05 11.03 -2.04
C ARG A 177 0.58 11.28 -2.33
N GLN A 178 0.22 12.48 -2.82
CA GLN A 178 -1.13 12.82 -3.25
C GLN A 178 -1.57 11.94 -4.44
N SER A 179 -0.72 11.77 -5.44
CA SER A 179 -0.96 10.90 -6.60
C SER A 179 -1.17 9.44 -6.19
N VAL A 180 -0.31 8.94 -5.30
CA VAL A 180 -0.44 7.56 -4.80
C VAL A 180 -1.73 7.38 -4.00
N ALA A 181 -2.04 8.34 -3.12
CA ALA A 181 -3.28 8.32 -2.35
C ALA A 181 -4.53 8.40 -3.23
N ASP A 182 -4.50 9.21 -4.30
CA ASP A 182 -5.57 9.30 -5.28
C ASP A 182 -5.87 7.93 -5.91
N PHE A 183 -4.82 7.24 -6.35
CA PHE A 183 -4.99 5.93 -6.95
C PHE A 183 -5.50 4.88 -5.95
N ILE A 184 -5.01 4.89 -4.71
CA ILE A 184 -5.51 4.00 -3.65
C ILE A 184 -6.99 4.26 -3.37
N VAL A 185 -7.42 5.51 -3.27
CA VAL A 185 -8.83 5.88 -3.08
C VAL A 185 -9.68 5.38 -4.26
N LYS A 186 -9.20 5.51 -5.50
CA LYS A 186 -9.89 4.94 -6.69
C LYS A 186 -10.06 3.42 -6.59
N LEU A 187 -9.04 2.69 -6.14
CA LEU A 187 -9.12 1.23 -5.95
C LEU A 187 -10.10 0.82 -4.84
N ILE A 188 -10.14 1.61 -3.74
CA ILE A 188 -11.08 1.37 -2.63
C ILE A 188 -12.52 1.63 -3.07
N LYS A 189 -12.76 2.71 -3.80
CA LYS A 189 -14.10 3.04 -4.35
C LYS A 189 -14.57 2.05 -5.41
N ASN A 190 -13.64 1.39 -6.10
CA ASN A 190 -13.92 0.44 -7.17
C ASN A 190 -13.10 -0.84 -6.96
N PRO A 191 -13.50 -1.73 -6.03
CA PRO A 191 -12.71 -2.91 -5.64
C PRO A 191 -12.45 -3.92 -6.76
N SER A 192 -13.19 -3.86 -7.86
CA SER A 192 -13.00 -4.72 -9.04
C SER A 192 -11.88 -4.27 -9.97
N LEU A 193 -11.30 -3.08 -9.76
CA LEU A 193 -10.20 -2.59 -10.59
C LEU A 193 -8.90 -3.35 -10.28
N TYR A 194 -8.17 -3.69 -11.34
CA TYR A 194 -6.84 -4.30 -11.31
C TYR A 194 -6.73 -5.53 -10.38
N PRO A 195 -7.62 -6.54 -10.54
CA PRO A 195 -7.56 -7.76 -9.75
C PRO A 195 -6.26 -8.51 -10.05
N HIS A 196 -5.60 -9.01 -9.02
CA HIS A 196 -4.36 -9.80 -9.13
C HIS A 196 -3.26 -9.12 -9.94
N ASP A 197 -3.15 -7.79 -9.85
CA ASP A 197 -2.23 -7.00 -10.64
C ASP A 197 -1.15 -6.34 -9.76
N SER A 198 -0.07 -5.93 -10.41
CA SER A 198 1.02 -5.18 -9.78
C SER A 198 1.38 -3.99 -10.67
N LEU A 199 1.13 -2.80 -10.16
CA LEU A 199 1.21 -1.55 -10.93
C LEU A 199 2.31 -0.64 -10.39
N GLY A 200 3.18 -0.20 -11.28
CA GLY A 200 4.09 0.91 -11.04
C GLY A 200 3.34 2.25 -11.13
N LEU A 201 3.70 3.18 -10.28
CA LEU A 201 3.19 4.56 -10.30
C LEU A 201 4.36 5.54 -10.33
N ASN A 202 4.43 6.35 -11.35
CA ASN A 202 5.39 7.45 -11.45
C ASN A 202 4.72 8.70 -12.02
N LYS A 203 5.31 9.87 -11.75
CA LYS A 203 4.96 11.09 -12.45
C LYS A 203 5.51 11.03 -13.87
N PRO A 204 4.72 11.36 -14.92
CA PRO A 204 5.20 11.46 -16.28
C PRO A 204 6.38 12.42 -16.42
N HIS A 205 7.26 12.17 -17.38
CA HIS A 205 8.40 13.02 -17.72
C HIS A 205 9.40 13.26 -16.56
N THR A 206 9.52 12.30 -15.65
CA THR A 206 10.50 12.32 -14.57
C THR A 206 11.61 11.29 -14.75
N ASP A 207 11.89 10.92 -16.00
CA ASP A 207 12.97 10.00 -16.33
C ASP A 207 14.32 10.57 -15.89
N GLY A 208 15.18 9.70 -15.33
CA GLY A 208 16.46 10.12 -14.81
C GLY A 208 17.28 8.96 -14.28
N ASN A 209 18.45 9.27 -13.72
CA ASN A 209 19.32 8.27 -13.09
C ASN A 209 19.04 8.11 -11.57
N GLN A 210 18.33 9.07 -11.00
CA GLN A 210 17.89 9.14 -9.61
C GLN A 210 16.77 10.20 -9.51
N PRO A 211 16.03 10.30 -8.38
CA PRO A 211 15.08 11.39 -8.14
C PRO A 211 15.73 12.77 -8.22
N ALA A 212 15.01 13.76 -8.72
CA ALA A 212 15.55 15.08 -9.02
C ALA A 212 16.04 15.89 -7.79
N TRP A 213 15.62 15.49 -6.57
CA TRP A 213 16.01 16.17 -5.31
C TRP A 213 17.19 15.51 -4.57
N LEU A 214 17.82 14.46 -5.13
CA LEU A 214 18.95 13.73 -4.54
C LEU A 214 20.26 13.98 -5.26
#